data_aee2a577a6ca165f412a7b5225bc8fda
#
_entry.id   aee2a577a6ca165f412a7b5225bc8fda
#
_cell.length_a   1.000
_cell.length_b   1.000
_cell.length_c   1.000
_cell.angle_alpha   90.00
_cell.angle_beta   90.00
_cell.angle_gamma   90.00
#
_symmetry.space_group_name_H-M   'P 1'
#
loop_
_entity.id
_entity.type
_entity.pdbx_description
1 polymer ?
#
loop_
_entity_poly.entity_id
_entity_poly.type
_entity_poly.pdbx_seq_one_letter_code
_entity_poly.pdbx_strand_id
1 'polypeptide(L)'
;MWVGEEWWRPLPPGVSGDVRRLLAARALRAFVDGMISILLPIHLHRQGFSPLEIGGLLTATLVGSALCTLGVGWFSHLGSRRRWLAGACVAMAATGVGFALAADYRVLLVVAFLGTMNPSSGDVSLFLPLEHTALAQAAAPQRRTAVFARYSLAGTLAGAVGTLAAPWPGWAGLPIGAVFLFYGACAVGAWALYRPLSAAVETPEVGVRAALGPSRRIVYGLSALFALDSLGSGFFVQSLLALWLYDSFDISLSVTASILFWAGVCSAGSYLVAVPLAGRIGLINTMVFTHLPSSLMVMALPFAPNLGVAVGLLLGRAALSNMDVPTRNSYVMAVVTAPERPAAASMTATAKSLATAVGPLIAGWLMTASAFAWPLLIGGGLKATYDLLLLWRFQRVKPPEEQ
;
A
#
# COMPACT_ATOMS: atom_id res chain seq x y z
N MET A 1 8.55 11.27 25.31
CA MET A 1 9.94 10.88 25.64
C MET A 1 10.39 9.76 24.69
N TRP A 2 10.61 10.10 23.37
CA TRP A 2 10.84 9.14 22.27
C TRP A 2 11.96 9.59 21.32
N VAL A 3 13.03 10.18 21.85
CA VAL A 3 14.24 10.49 21.06
C VAL A 3 15.44 9.94 21.83
N GLY A 4 15.52 8.60 21.86
CA GLY A 4 16.79 7.93 22.14
C GLY A 4 17.71 8.07 20.92
N GLU A 5 19.00 8.24 21.12
CA GLU A 5 20.05 8.53 20.14
C GLU A 5 20.22 7.54 18.97
N GLU A 6 19.28 6.64 18.72
CA GLU A 6 19.41 5.52 17.76
C GLU A 6 18.34 5.50 16.64
N TRP A 7 17.53 6.55 16.48
CA TRP A 7 16.50 6.58 15.44
C TRP A 7 17.06 6.52 14.01
N TRP A 8 18.28 6.97 13.81
CA TRP A 8 19.01 6.98 12.52
C TRP A 8 19.68 5.65 12.17
N ARG A 9 19.80 4.71 13.13
CA ARG A 9 20.36 3.38 12.83
C ARG A 9 19.39 2.58 11.95
N PRO A 10 19.89 1.91 10.89
CA PRO A 10 19.04 1.10 10.00
C PRO A 10 18.25 0.02 10.75
N LEU A 11 18.86 -0.55 11.80
CA LEU A 11 18.23 -1.55 12.67
C LEU A 11 18.52 -1.25 14.14
N PRO A 12 17.52 -1.46 15.06
CA PRO A 12 17.78 -1.38 16.50
C PRO A 12 18.82 -2.42 16.92
N PRO A 13 19.68 -2.14 17.91
CA PRO A 13 20.64 -3.11 18.41
C PRO A 13 19.93 -4.35 18.97
N GLY A 14 20.53 -5.55 18.77
CA GLY A 14 19.98 -6.82 19.27
C GLY A 14 18.72 -7.32 18.55
N VAL A 15 18.50 -6.89 17.30
CA VAL A 15 17.42 -7.40 16.44
C VAL A 15 17.73 -8.85 16.02
N SER A 16 16.74 -9.74 16.14
CA SER A 16 16.86 -11.16 15.78
C SER A 16 17.16 -11.34 14.29
N GLY A 17 17.77 -12.48 13.93
CA GLY A 17 17.98 -12.86 12.54
C GLY A 17 16.68 -12.93 11.73
N ASP A 18 15.58 -13.30 12.37
CA ASP A 18 14.26 -13.40 11.73
C ASP A 18 13.72 -12.03 11.32
N VAL A 19 13.86 -11.00 12.17
CA VAL A 19 13.47 -9.64 11.81
C VAL A 19 14.26 -9.14 10.59
N ARG A 20 15.58 -9.40 10.53
CA ARG A 20 16.39 -9.01 9.36
C ARG A 20 15.91 -9.70 8.09
N ARG A 21 15.57 -11.00 8.15
CA ARG A 21 15.06 -11.77 7.00
C ARG A 21 13.69 -11.25 6.55
N LEU A 22 12.80 -10.96 7.49
CA LEU A 22 11.48 -10.38 7.18
C LEU A 22 11.60 -9.01 6.52
N LEU A 23 12.49 -8.13 7.01
CA LEU A 23 12.76 -6.84 6.39
C LEU A 23 13.36 -6.98 4.98
N ALA A 24 14.30 -7.92 4.79
CA ALA A 24 14.90 -8.19 3.50
C ALA A 24 13.87 -8.75 2.50
N ALA A 25 13.02 -9.67 2.93
CA ALA A 25 11.93 -10.21 2.12
C ALA A 25 10.93 -9.10 1.73
N ARG A 26 10.56 -8.24 2.68
CA ARG A 26 9.71 -7.06 2.41
C ARG A 26 10.34 -6.13 1.39
N ALA A 27 11.63 -5.80 1.54
CA ALA A 27 12.34 -4.92 0.61
C ALA A 27 12.41 -5.54 -0.80
N LEU A 28 12.74 -6.83 -0.91
CA LEU A 28 12.80 -7.54 -2.20
C LEU A 28 11.45 -7.53 -2.93
N ARG A 29 10.36 -7.84 -2.22
CA ARG A 29 9.02 -7.84 -2.79
C ARG A 29 8.57 -6.42 -3.16
N ALA A 30 8.76 -5.45 -2.27
CA ALA A 30 8.42 -4.06 -2.53
C ALA A 30 9.19 -3.48 -3.72
N PHE A 31 10.45 -3.87 -3.90
CA PHE A 31 11.25 -3.47 -5.05
C PHE A 31 10.60 -3.93 -6.36
N VAL A 32 10.24 -5.21 -6.47
CA VAL A 32 9.63 -5.70 -7.71
C VAL A 32 8.19 -5.23 -7.88
N ASP A 33 7.42 -5.05 -6.80
CA ASP A 33 6.10 -4.43 -6.84
C ASP A 33 6.17 -2.99 -7.37
N GLY A 34 7.19 -2.22 -6.96
CA GLY A 34 7.47 -0.89 -7.50
C GLY A 34 7.71 -0.89 -9.01
N MET A 35 8.50 -1.83 -9.53
CA MET A 35 8.69 -2.00 -10.98
C MET A 35 7.37 -2.33 -11.69
N ILE A 36 6.64 -3.31 -11.18
CA ILE A 36 5.37 -3.78 -11.75
C ILE A 36 4.31 -2.68 -11.75
N SER A 37 4.24 -1.86 -10.73
CA SER A 37 3.24 -0.77 -10.64
C SER A 37 3.32 0.22 -11.79
N ILE A 38 4.48 0.36 -12.45
CA ILE A 38 4.65 1.19 -13.65
C ILE A 38 4.54 0.35 -14.91
N LEU A 39 5.23 -0.79 -14.95
CA LEU A 39 5.37 -1.56 -16.18
C LEU A 39 4.09 -2.30 -16.58
N LEU A 40 3.32 -2.78 -15.61
CA LEU A 40 2.09 -3.53 -15.87
C LEU A 40 1.09 -2.74 -16.73
N PRO A 41 0.64 -1.53 -16.31
CA PRO A 41 -0.36 -0.80 -17.09
C PRO A 41 0.18 -0.36 -18.46
N ILE A 42 1.45 0.06 -18.55
CA ILE A 42 2.07 0.47 -19.81
C ILE A 42 2.26 -0.73 -20.74
N HIS A 43 2.63 -1.90 -20.21
CA HIS A 43 2.73 -3.14 -21.00
C HIS A 43 1.38 -3.55 -21.58
N LEU A 44 0.33 -3.57 -20.76
CA LEU A 44 -1.03 -3.89 -21.19
C LEU A 44 -1.55 -2.86 -22.21
N HIS A 45 -1.30 -1.57 -21.99
CA HIS A 45 -1.68 -0.52 -22.95
C HIS A 45 -0.99 -0.70 -24.31
N ARG A 46 0.31 -1.05 -24.32
CA ARG A 46 1.06 -1.35 -25.55
C ARG A 46 0.59 -2.63 -26.26
N GLN A 47 -0.03 -3.57 -25.53
CA GLN A 47 -0.67 -4.76 -26.11
C GLN A 47 -2.06 -4.45 -26.68
N GLY A 48 -2.57 -3.21 -26.56
CA GLY A 48 -3.85 -2.78 -27.10
C GLY A 48 -5.02 -2.90 -26.13
N PHE A 49 -4.78 -3.23 -24.84
CA PHE A 49 -5.85 -3.23 -23.84
C PHE A 49 -6.31 -1.80 -23.54
N SER A 50 -7.62 -1.62 -23.48
CA SER A 50 -8.26 -0.36 -23.13
C SER A 50 -8.03 -0.01 -21.65
N PRO A 51 -8.12 1.28 -21.25
CA PRO A 51 -8.05 1.68 -19.85
C PRO A 51 -9.07 0.95 -18.95
N LEU A 52 -10.26 0.62 -19.48
CA LEU A 52 -11.27 -0.17 -18.77
C LEU A 52 -10.78 -1.59 -18.47
N GLU A 53 -10.18 -2.26 -19.45
CA GLU A 53 -9.63 -3.61 -19.26
C GLU A 53 -8.46 -3.60 -18.28
N ILE A 54 -7.58 -2.60 -18.37
CA ILE A 54 -6.49 -2.39 -17.39
C ILE A 54 -7.07 -2.18 -16.01
N GLY A 55 -8.05 -1.28 -15.86
CA GLY A 55 -8.74 -1.05 -14.59
C GLY A 55 -9.40 -2.30 -14.02
N GLY A 56 -9.98 -3.14 -14.90
CA GLY A 56 -10.56 -4.44 -14.53
C GLY A 56 -9.51 -5.41 -13.96
N LEU A 57 -8.35 -5.52 -14.61
CA LEU A 57 -7.22 -6.34 -14.13
C LEU A 57 -6.70 -5.85 -12.78
N LEU A 58 -6.53 -4.53 -12.60
CA LEU A 58 -6.09 -3.95 -11.34
C LEU A 58 -7.12 -4.20 -10.23
N THR A 59 -8.40 -4.07 -10.53
CA THR A 59 -9.49 -4.41 -9.60
C THR A 59 -9.47 -5.88 -9.23
N ALA A 60 -9.34 -6.80 -10.21
CA ALA A 60 -9.24 -8.24 -9.96
C ALA A 60 -8.08 -8.56 -9.00
N THR A 61 -6.92 -7.95 -9.23
CA THR A 61 -5.75 -8.10 -8.36
C THR A 61 -6.03 -7.64 -6.92
N LEU A 62 -6.63 -6.47 -6.74
CA LEU A 62 -6.91 -5.90 -5.40
C LEU A 62 -8.00 -6.68 -4.67
N VAL A 63 -9.08 -7.09 -5.36
CA VAL A 63 -10.14 -7.93 -4.79
C VAL A 63 -9.57 -9.29 -4.39
N GLY A 64 -8.83 -9.93 -5.29
CA GLY A 64 -8.19 -11.22 -5.02
C GLY A 64 -7.25 -11.16 -3.81
N SER A 65 -6.39 -10.14 -3.76
CA SER A 65 -5.49 -9.91 -2.62
C SER A 65 -6.26 -9.67 -1.31
N ALA A 66 -7.35 -8.90 -1.33
CA ALA A 66 -8.19 -8.67 -0.15
C ALA A 66 -8.84 -9.97 0.34
N LEU A 67 -9.39 -10.78 -0.57
CA LEU A 67 -10.00 -12.08 -0.24
C LEU A 67 -8.97 -13.09 0.28
N CYS A 68 -7.80 -13.16 -0.35
CA CYS A 68 -6.70 -13.99 0.13
C CYS A 68 -6.24 -13.58 1.54
N THR A 69 -6.15 -12.26 1.80
CA THR A 69 -5.80 -11.71 3.12
C THR A 69 -6.83 -12.10 4.19
N LEU A 70 -8.13 -12.02 3.86
CA LEU A 70 -9.21 -12.49 4.73
C LEU A 70 -9.14 -14.00 4.95
N GLY A 71 -8.90 -14.76 3.88
CA GLY A 71 -8.72 -16.21 3.94
C GLY A 71 -7.58 -16.62 4.89
N VAL A 72 -6.42 -15.94 4.77
CA VAL A 72 -5.31 -16.15 5.73
C VAL A 72 -5.75 -15.82 7.15
N GLY A 73 -6.48 -14.74 7.37
CA GLY A 73 -6.99 -14.39 8.69
C GLY A 73 -7.87 -15.48 9.32
N TRP A 74 -8.67 -16.18 8.50
CA TRP A 74 -9.57 -17.24 8.97
C TRP A 74 -8.88 -18.61 9.10
N PHE A 75 -7.99 -18.94 8.17
CA PHE A 75 -7.41 -20.29 8.04
C PHE A 75 -5.96 -20.39 8.51
N SER A 76 -5.31 -19.29 8.93
CA SER A 76 -3.89 -19.31 9.36
C SER A 76 -3.61 -20.25 10.54
N HIS A 77 -4.64 -20.58 11.35
CA HIS A 77 -4.54 -21.53 12.45
C HIS A 77 -4.42 -22.99 11.99
N LEU A 78 -4.77 -23.32 10.73
CA LEU A 78 -4.71 -24.66 10.17
C LEU A 78 -3.31 -25.08 9.69
N GLY A 79 -2.33 -24.19 9.74
CA GLY A 79 -0.99 -24.49 9.26
C GLY A 79 0.09 -23.61 9.86
N SER A 80 1.36 -23.96 9.64
CA SER A 80 2.47 -23.12 10.09
C SER A 80 2.59 -21.86 9.23
N ARG A 81 2.98 -20.73 9.84
CA ARG A 81 3.21 -19.47 9.13
C ARG A 81 4.21 -19.61 7.99
N ARG A 82 5.26 -20.39 8.19
CA ARG A 82 6.25 -20.67 7.15
C ARG A 82 5.63 -21.38 5.95
N ARG A 83 4.67 -22.30 6.13
CA ARG A 83 3.95 -22.93 5.01
C ARG A 83 3.06 -21.93 4.28
N TRP A 84 2.37 -21.06 5.00
CA TRP A 84 1.57 -19.99 4.39
C TRP A 84 2.43 -18.99 3.60
N LEU A 85 3.58 -18.58 4.14
CA LEU A 85 4.55 -17.71 3.42
C LEU A 85 5.13 -18.43 2.18
N ALA A 86 5.44 -19.72 2.28
CA ALA A 86 5.88 -20.51 1.12
C ALA A 86 4.78 -20.61 0.05
N GLY A 87 3.54 -20.86 0.44
CA GLY A 87 2.38 -20.85 -0.48
C GLY A 87 2.19 -19.51 -1.16
N ALA A 88 2.35 -18.39 -0.42
CA ALA A 88 2.31 -17.05 -0.97
C ALA A 88 3.44 -16.80 -2.00
N CYS A 89 4.65 -17.33 -1.76
CA CYS A 89 5.74 -17.27 -2.73
C CYS A 89 5.44 -18.09 -4.00
N VAL A 90 4.82 -19.28 -3.86
CA VAL A 90 4.38 -20.08 -5.02
C VAL A 90 3.32 -19.30 -5.82
N ALA A 91 2.34 -18.70 -5.14
CA ALA A 91 1.35 -17.85 -5.81
C ALA A 91 2.00 -16.67 -6.53
N MET A 92 2.99 -16.02 -5.90
CA MET A 92 3.77 -14.93 -6.51
C MET A 92 4.52 -15.39 -7.76
N ALA A 93 5.20 -16.53 -7.70
CA ALA A 93 5.91 -17.09 -8.85
C ALA A 93 4.94 -17.45 -9.99
N ALA A 94 3.83 -18.11 -9.66
CA ALA A 94 2.79 -18.46 -10.64
C ALA A 94 2.16 -17.21 -11.29
N THR A 95 1.96 -16.12 -10.52
CA THR A 95 1.49 -14.84 -11.04
C THR A 95 2.47 -14.28 -12.07
N GLY A 96 3.78 -14.26 -11.74
CA GLY A 96 4.81 -13.77 -12.64
C GLY A 96 4.85 -14.56 -13.96
N VAL A 97 4.84 -15.90 -13.89
CA VAL A 97 4.79 -16.77 -15.06
C VAL A 97 3.49 -16.56 -15.86
N GLY A 98 2.35 -16.45 -15.17
CA GLY A 98 1.06 -16.22 -15.80
C GLY A 98 1.03 -14.93 -16.63
N PHE A 99 1.48 -13.81 -16.09
CA PHE A 99 1.56 -12.54 -16.82
C PHE A 99 2.62 -12.54 -17.94
N ALA A 100 3.68 -13.33 -17.79
CA ALA A 100 4.70 -13.45 -18.82
C ALA A 100 4.23 -14.25 -20.07
N LEU A 101 3.35 -15.23 -19.87
CA LEU A 101 2.94 -16.17 -20.91
C LEU A 101 1.53 -15.94 -21.46
N ALA A 102 0.63 -15.33 -20.66
CA ALA A 102 -0.75 -15.11 -21.08
C ALA A 102 -0.89 -13.82 -21.90
N ALA A 103 -1.62 -13.91 -23.01
CA ALA A 103 -2.04 -12.77 -23.82
C ALA A 103 -3.57 -12.60 -23.82
N ASP A 104 -4.33 -13.64 -23.44
CA ASP A 104 -5.79 -13.59 -23.37
C ASP A 104 -6.25 -12.86 -22.10
N TYR A 105 -7.17 -11.90 -22.26
CA TYR A 105 -7.67 -11.06 -21.18
C TYR A 105 -8.32 -11.86 -20.05
N ARG A 106 -9.07 -12.94 -20.38
CA ARG A 106 -9.76 -13.76 -19.38
C ARG A 106 -8.77 -14.55 -18.54
N VAL A 107 -7.70 -15.05 -19.18
CA VAL A 107 -6.61 -15.74 -18.47
C VAL A 107 -5.89 -14.76 -17.55
N LEU A 108 -5.58 -13.56 -18.05
CA LEU A 108 -4.97 -12.49 -17.24
C LEU A 108 -5.84 -12.09 -16.04
N LEU A 109 -7.18 -12.03 -16.19
CA LEU A 109 -8.10 -11.77 -15.08
C LEU A 109 -8.02 -12.85 -14.00
N VAL A 110 -7.97 -14.12 -14.39
CA VAL A 110 -7.83 -15.23 -13.44
C VAL A 110 -6.48 -15.17 -12.73
N VAL A 111 -5.39 -14.94 -13.48
CA VAL A 111 -4.04 -14.78 -12.92
C VAL A 111 -3.97 -13.57 -11.98
N ALA A 112 -4.58 -12.45 -12.35
CA ALA A 112 -4.65 -11.25 -11.54
C ALA A 112 -5.42 -11.50 -10.23
N PHE A 113 -6.57 -12.15 -10.31
CA PHE A 113 -7.44 -12.42 -9.15
C PHE A 113 -6.82 -13.40 -8.15
N LEU A 114 -6.19 -14.49 -8.65
CA LEU A 114 -5.54 -15.50 -7.80
C LEU A 114 -4.13 -15.10 -7.38
N GLY A 115 -3.57 -14.07 -8.02
CA GLY A 115 -2.21 -13.65 -7.88
C GLY A 115 -1.94 -12.77 -6.65
N THR A 116 -0.67 -12.41 -6.51
CA THR A 116 -0.17 -11.59 -5.39
C THR A 116 0.42 -10.27 -5.86
N MET A 117 0.26 -9.93 -7.14
CA MET A 117 0.81 -8.71 -7.70
C MET A 117 0.19 -7.47 -7.03
N ASN A 118 0.97 -6.44 -6.78
CA ASN A 118 0.47 -5.24 -6.09
C ASN A 118 0.58 -3.99 -7.01
N PRO A 119 -0.52 -3.61 -7.69
CA PRO A 119 -0.52 -2.47 -8.59
C PRO A 119 -0.53 -1.11 -7.88
N SER A 120 -0.80 -1.09 -6.58
CA SER A 120 -0.91 0.15 -5.81
C SER A 120 0.40 0.58 -5.15
N SER A 121 1.42 -0.29 -5.18
CA SER A 121 2.67 -0.14 -4.42
C SER A 121 2.48 0.13 -2.91
N GLY A 122 1.26 -0.13 -2.40
CA GLY A 122 0.87 0.00 -1.00
C GLY A 122 0.97 -1.33 -0.24
N ASP A 123 0.46 -1.33 0.99
CA ASP A 123 0.49 -2.49 1.88
C ASP A 123 -0.69 -3.46 1.68
N VAL A 124 -1.14 -3.66 0.43
CA VAL A 124 -2.19 -4.63 0.11
C VAL A 124 -1.55 -5.89 -0.42
N SER A 125 -1.28 -6.88 0.43
CA SER A 125 -0.75 -8.17 -0.01
C SER A 125 -1.06 -9.29 0.98
N LEU A 126 -1.16 -10.52 0.45
CA LEU A 126 -1.28 -11.77 1.22
C LEU A 126 -0.15 -11.95 2.25
N PHE A 127 1.03 -11.42 1.98
CA PHE A 127 2.19 -11.50 2.86
C PHE A 127 2.04 -10.65 4.12
N LEU A 128 1.37 -9.50 4.03
CA LEU A 128 1.35 -8.48 5.08
C LEU A 128 0.87 -9.02 6.44
N PRO A 129 -0.30 -9.68 6.57
CA PRO A 129 -0.75 -10.20 7.86
C PRO A 129 0.18 -11.28 8.42
N LEU A 130 0.77 -12.12 7.55
CA LEU A 130 1.70 -13.18 7.95
C LEU A 130 3.03 -12.58 8.45
N GLU A 131 3.59 -11.61 7.73
CA GLU A 131 4.83 -10.94 8.13
C GLU A 131 4.64 -10.08 9.38
N HIS A 132 3.53 -9.35 9.49
CA HIS A 132 3.25 -8.53 10.67
C HIS A 132 3.16 -9.39 11.93
N THR A 133 2.49 -10.53 11.85
CA THR A 133 2.40 -11.46 12.97
C THR A 133 3.77 -12.07 13.29
N ALA A 134 4.54 -12.51 12.27
CA ALA A 134 5.89 -13.04 12.47
C ALA A 134 6.83 -11.98 13.08
N LEU A 135 6.71 -10.72 12.61
CA LEU A 135 7.52 -9.61 13.09
C LEU A 135 7.20 -9.26 14.54
N ALA A 136 5.90 -9.27 14.92
CA ALA A 136 5.45 -9.04 16.29
C ALA A 136 5.98 -10.11 17.26
N GLN A 137 6.13 -11.36 16.80
CA GLN A 137 6.70 -12.45 17.58
C GLN A 137 8.23 -12.37 17.68
N ALA A 138 8.90 -12.04 16.57
CA ALA A 138 10.35 -11.98 16.50
C ALA A 138 10.96 -10.73 17.16
N ALA A 139 10.16 -9.69 17.42
CA ALA A 139 10.59 -8.43 18.02
C ALA A 139 10.27 -8.35 19.51
N ALA A 140 11.23 -7.93 20.33
CA ALA A 140 10.98 -7.64 21.74
C ALA A 140 9.88 -6.57 21.89
N PRO A 141 8.96 -6.68 22.89
CA PRO A 141 7.81 -5.78 23.05
C PRO A 141 8.17 -4.30 23.00
N GLN A 142 9.26 -3.91 23.66
CA GLN A 142 9.73 -2.52 23.75
C GLN A 142 10.24 -1.96 22.40
N ARG A 143 10.57 -2.85 21.45
CA ARG A 143 11.14 -2.49 20.14
C ARG A 143 10.17 -2.69 18.98
N ARG A 144 8.99 -3.26 19.22
CA ARG A 144 8.00 -3.56 18.16
C ARG A 144 7.69 -2.36 17.29
N THR A 145 7.35 -1.22 17.87
CA THR A 145 7.04 0.00 17.12
C THR A 145 8.19 0.43 16.23
N ALA A 146 9.42 0.38 16.73
CA ALA A 146 10.62 0.74 15.95
C ALA A 146 10.88 -0.25 14.80
N VAL A 147 10.61 -1.53 15.00
CA VAL A 147 10.77 -2.57 13.96
C VAL A 147 9.69 -2.41 12.89
N PHE A 148 8.43 -2.18 13.26
CA PHE A 148 7.34 -1.92 12.29
C PHE A 148 7.57 -0.65 11.47
N ALA A 149 8.06 0.41 12.09
CA ALA A 149 8.43 1.64 11.38
C ALA A 149 9.50 1.37 10.30
N ARG A 150 10.53 0.59 10.64
CA ARG A 150 11.58 0.20 9.69
C ARG A 150 11.10 -0.74 8.60
N TYR A 151 10.16 -1.63 8.93
CA TYR A 151 9.50 -2.49 7.94
C TYR A 151 8.73 -1.66 6.90
N SER A 152 7.96 -0.68 7.33
CA SER A 152 7.23 0.23 6.43
C SER A 152 8.19 1.09 5.62
N LEU A 153 9.22 1.67 6.25
CA LEU A 153 10.22 2.49 5.58
C LEU A 153 11.02 1.69 4.54
N ALA A 154 11.46 0.47 4.88
CA ALA A 154 12.16 -0.42 3.96
C ALA A 154 11.28 -0.77 2.75
N GLY A 155 9.99 -1.07 2.97
CA GLY A 155 9.04 -1.32 1.89
C GLY A 155 8.86 -0.10 0.98
N THR A 156 8.63 1.08 1.55
CA THR A 156 8.40 2.31 0.77
C THR A 156 9.65 2.71 -0.04
N LEU A 157 10.82 2.69 0.57
CA LEU A 157 12.07 3.05 -0.12
C LEU A 157 12.46 2.01 -1.18
N ALA A 158 12.34 0.72 -0.87
CA ALA A 158 12.61 -0.33 -1.85
C ALA A 158 11.63 -0.28 -3.02
N GLY A 159 10.35 -0.01 -2.77
CA GLY A 159 9.36 0.22 -3.81
C GLY A 159 9.71 1.43 -4.68
N ALA A 160 10.13 2.54 -4.09
CA ALA A 160 10.58 3.71 -4.84
C ALA A 160 11.80 3.37 -5.73
N VAL A 161 12.79 2.66 -5.20
CA VAL A 161 13.95 2.20 -6.01
C VAL A 161 13.50 1.25 -7.11
N GLY A 162 12.51 0.39 -6.84
CA GLY A 162 11.89 -0.48 -7.84
C GLY A 162 11.23 0.31 -8.97
N THR A 163 10.50 1.40 -8.67
CA THR A 163 9.94 2.27 -9.71
C THR A 163 11.02 2.88 -10.59
N LEU A 164 12.13 3.35 -9.99
CA LEU A 164 13.26 3.89 -10.73
C LEU A 164 13.93 2.85 -11.63
N ALA A 165 13.96 1.59 -11.19
CA ALA A 165 14.52 0.48 -11.95
C ALA A 165 13.58 -0.04 -13.07
N ALA A 166 12.34 0.41 -13.15
CA ALA A 166 11.36 -0.07 -14.14
C ALA A 166 11.84 -0.03 -15.60
N PRO A 167 12.65 0.95 -16.08
CA PRO A 167 13.13 0.98 -17.46
C PRO A 167 14.22 -0.05 -17.79
N TRP A 168 14.79 -0.78 -16.82
CA TRP A 168 15.95 -1.65 -17.04
C TRP A 168 15.79 -2.71 -18.15
N PRO A 169 14.59 -3.32 -18.38
CA PRO A 169 14.46 -4.27 -19.47
C PRO A 169 14.77 -3.64 -20.83
N GLY A 170 14.28 -2.40 -21.05
CA GLY A 170 14.58 -1.66 -22.28
C GLY A 170 16.07 -1.34 -22.44
N TRP A 171 16.76 -0.99 -21.34
CA TRP A 171 18.20 -0.74 -21.38
C TRP A 171 19.01 -2.01 -21.64
N ALA A 172 18.51 -3.16 -21.21
CA ALA A 172 19.14 -4.46 -21.43
C ALA A 172 18.72 -5.10 -22.77
N GLY A 173 17.93 -4.42 -23.61
CA GLY A 173 17.42 -4.98 -24.86
C GLY A 173 16.41 -6.12 -24.67
N LEU A 174 15.79 -6.23 -23.49
CA LEU A 174 14.83 -7.27 -23.14
C LEU A 174 13.40 -6.77 -23.37
N PRO A 175 12.47 -7.67 -23.72
CA PRO A 175 11.05 -7.31 -23.78
C PRO A 175 10.52 -6.95 -22.38
N ILE A 176 9.56 -6.04 -22.30
CA ILE A 176 8.95 -5.63 -21.02
C ILE A 176 8.40 -6.84 -20.25
N GLY A 177 7.89 -7.84 -20.94
CA GLY A 177 7.41 -9.10 -20.35
C GLY A 177 8.44 -9.84 -19.49
N ALA A 178 9.75 -9.61 -19.69
CA ALA A 178 10.80 -10.22 -18.88
C ALA A 178 10.71 -9.81 -17.39
N VAL A 179 10.12 -8.65 -17.09
CA VAL A 179 9.93 -8.20 -15.71
C VAL A 179 8.99 -9.10 -14.92
N PHE A 180 8.01 -9.73 -15.59
CA PHE A 180 7.11 -10.66 -14.91
C PHE A 180 7.82 -11.97 -14.54
N LEU A 181 8.77 -12.44 -15.36
CA LEU A 181 9.63 -13.56 -14.97
C LEU A 181 10.58 -13.19 -13.84
N PHE A 182 11.11 -11.96 -13.85
CA PHE A 182 11.91 -11.43 -12.75
C PHE A 182 11.09 -11.33 -11.47
N TYR A 183 9.80 -10.96 -11.55
CA TYR A 183 8.87 -10.99 -10.41
C TYR A 183 8.76 -12.41 -9.83
N GLY A 184 8.61 -13.41 -10.69
CA GLY A 184 8.62 -14.81 -10.29
C GLY A 184 9.95 -15.25 -9.65
N ALA A 185 11.08 -14.81 -10.17
CA ALA A 185 12.40 -15.08 -9.59
C ALA A 185 12.57 -14.43 -8.20
N CYS A 186 12.06 -13.22 -7.99
CA CYS A 186 12.04 -12.57 -6.68
C CYS A 186 11.19 -13.35 -5.66
N ALA A 187 10.15 -14.08 -6.10
CA ALA A 187 9.40 -14.97 -5.23
C ALA A 187 10.26 -16.11 -4.67
N VAL A 188 11.16 -16.67 -5.50
CA VAL A 188 12.12 -17.68 -5.06
C VAL A 188 13.11 -17.07 -4.05
N GLY A 189 13.58 -15.85 -4.30
CA GLY A 189 14.42 -15.10 -3.36
C GLY A 189 13.72 -14.85 -2.01
N ALA A 190 12.46 -14.43 -2.03
CA ALA A 190 11.65 -14.25 -0.83
C ALA A 190 11.45 -15.58 -0.08
N TRP A 191 11.15 -16.66 -0.79
CA TRP A 191 11.07 -17.99 -0.19
C TRP A 191 12.37 -18.43 0.50
N ALA A 192 13.53 -18.18 -0.14
CA ALA A 192 14.84 -18.48 0.46
C ALA A 192 15.08 -17.68 1.76
N LEU A 193 14.56 -16.45 1.87
CA LEU A 193 14.59 -15.64 3.08
C LEU A 193 13.61 -16.14 4.16
N TYR A 194 12.44 -16.67 3.80
CA TYR A 194 11.47 -17.20 4.77
C TYR A 194 11.81 -18.61 5.27
N ARG A 195 12.47 -19.44 4.45
CA ARG A 195 12.79 -20.82 4.79
C ARG A 195 13.54 -20.98 6.12
N PRO A 196 14.58 -20.15 6.44
CA PRO A 196 15.34 -20.26 7.68
C PRO A 196 14.75 -19.50 8.87
N LEU A 197 13.48 -19.03 8.81
CA LEU A 197 12.82 -18.43 9.96
C LEU A 197 12.72 -19.43 11.11
N SER A 198 12.96 -18.98 12.34
CA SER A 198 12.96 -19.83 13.53
C SER A 198 11.54 -20.26 13.94
N ALA A 199 11.46 -21.23 14.85
CA ALA A 199 10.18 -21.65 15.45
C ALA A 199 9.51 -20.51 16.26
N ALA A 200 10.24 -19.51 16.68
CA ALA A 200 9.70 -18.38 17.43
C ALA A 200 8.61 -17.61 16.65
N VAL A 201 8.67 -17.58 15.31
CA VAL A 201 7.64 -16.94 14.50
C VAL A 201 6.33 -17.74 14.41
N GLU A 202 6.31 -19.01 14.86
CA GLU A 202 5.15 -19.90 14.81
C GLU A 202 4.29 -19.85 16.08
N THR A 203 4.70 -19.10 17.10
CA THR A 203 3.97 -19.05 18.38
C THR A 203 2.55 -18.51 18.13
N PRO A 204 1.48 -19.22 18.57
CA PRO A 204 0.13 -18.75 18.45
C PRO A 204 -0.07 -17.42 19.21
N GLU A 205 -0.77 -16.47 18.63
CA GLU A 205 -1.27 -15.33 19.42
C GLU A 205 -2.37 -15.86 20.35
N VAL A 206 -2.05 -15.94 21.64
CA VAL A 206 -3.05 -16.15 22.69
C VAL A 206 -3.73 -14.82 22.95
N GLY A 207 -4.68 -14.47 22.10
CA GLY A 207 -5.50 -13.28 22.26
C GLY A 207 -6.97 -13.65 22.22
N VAL A 208 -7.70 -13.33 23.30
CA VAL A 208 -9.17 -13.39 23.30
C VAL A 208 -9.64 -12.37 22.25
N ARG A 209 -10.14 -12.87 21.13
CA ARG A 209 -10.81 -12.02 20.12
C ARG A 209 -12.14 -11.58 20.70
N ALA A 210 -12.18 -10.43 21.35
CA ALA A 210 -13.43 -9.82 21.77
C ALA A 210 -14.17 -9.29 20.54
N ALA A 211 -15.45 -9.59 20.43
CA ALA A 211 -16.33 -8.95 19.47
C ALA A 211 -16.46 -7.46 19.81
N LEU A 212 -16.75 -6.62 18.81
CA LEU A 212 -17.02 -5.21 19.05
C LEU A 212 -18.26 -5.05 19.94
N GLY A 213 -18.11 -4.36 21.05
CA GLY A 213 -19.17 -4.01 22.00
C GLY A 213 -19.36 -2.49 22.13
N PRO A 214 -18.87 -1.85 23.22
CA PRO A 214 -19.04 -0.41 23.46
C PRO A 214 -18.50 0.49 22.35
N SER A 215 -17.37 0.13 21.74
CA SER A 215 -16.73 0.92 20.67
C SER A 215 -17.37 0.72 19.28
N ARG A 216 -18.35 -0.16 19.13
CA ARG A 216 -18.95 -0.55 17.83
C ARG A 216 -19.36 0.64 16.97
N ARG A 217 -20.06 1.63 17.55
CA ARG A 217 -20.57 2.79 16.81
C ARG A 217 -19.44 3.67 16.26
N ILE A 218 -18.38 3.84 17.06
CA ILE A 218 -17.18 4.60 16.66
C ILE A 218 -16.45 3.86 15.54
N VAL A 219 -16.22 2.55 15.71
CA VAL A 219 -15.49 1.72 14.74
C VAL A 219 -16.21 1.68 13.38
N TYR A 220 -17.53 1.50 13.36
CA TYR A 220 -18.28 1.54 12.10
C TYR A 220 -18.24 2.92 11.43
N GLY A 221 -18.36 3.99 12.21
CA GLY A 221 -18.23 5.36 11.70
C GLY A 221 -16.85 5.63 11.07
N LEU A 222 -15.78 5.23 11.75
CA LEU A 222 -14.41 5.35 11.24
C LEU A 222 -14.18 4.43 10.03
N SER A 223 -14.69 3.19 10.05
CA SER A 223 -14.57 2.26 8.91
C SER A 223 -15.23 2.80 7.65
N ALA A 224 -16.42 3.42 7.77
CA ALA A 224 -17.11 4.04 6.65
C ALA A 224 -16.33 5.24 6.09
N LEU A 225 -15.77 6.09 6.95
CA LEU A 225 -14.93 7.23 6.53
C LEU A 225 -13.63 6.75 5.87
N PHE A 226 -12.96 5.77 6.46
CA PHE A 226 -11.75 5.21 5.88
C PHE A 226 -12.00 4.46 4.57
N ALA A 227 -13.16 3.85 4.41
CA ALA A 227 -13.59 3.27 3.14
C ALA A 227 -13.78 4.36 2.06
N LEU A 228 -14.36 5.52 2.41
CA LEU A 228 -14.51 6.65 1.50
C LEU A 228 -13.15 7.18 1.03
N ASP A 229 -12.19 7.40 1.95
CA ASP A 229 -10.81 7.76 1.64
C ASP A 229 -10.14 6.76 0.71
N SER A 230 -10.29 5.47 1.04
CA SER A 230 -9.66 4.37 0.31
C SER A 230 -10.28 4.16 -1.08
N LEU A 231 -11.59 4.37 -1.23
CA LEU A 231 -12.24 4.42 -2.53
C LEU A 231 -11.63 5.54 -3.39
N GLY A 232 -11.46 6.75 -2.84
CA GLY A 232 -10.79 7.85 -3.52
C GLY A 232 -9.37 7.50 -3.95
N SER A 233 -8.61 6.80 -3.10
CA SER A 233 -7.26 6.30 -3.43
C SER A 233 -7.27 5.30 -4.58
N GLY A 234 -8.32 4.47 -4.68
CA GLY A 234 -8.50 3.50 -5.75
C GLY A 234 -8.61 4.10 -7.14
N PHE A 235 -9.12 5.34 -7.27
CA PHE A 235 -9.24 6.03 -8.56
C PHE A 235 -7.90 6.39 -9.19
N PHE A 236 -6.85 6.55 -8.40
CA PHE A 236 -5.52 6.91 -8.89
C PHE A 236 -4.42 6.07 -8.21
N VAL A 237 -4.65 4.75 -8.10
CA VAL A 237 -3.57 3.82 -7.74
C VAL A 237 -2.33 4.08 -8.59
N GLN A 238 -1.16 3.79 -8.05
CA GLN A 238 0.11 4.16 -8.69
C GLN A 238 0.19 3.72 -10.16
N SER A 239 -0.37 2.56 -10.51
CA SER A 239 -0.41 2.07 -11.89
C SER A 239 -1.22 2.97 -12.82
N LEU A 240 -2.43 3.41 -12.41
CA LEU A 240 -3.25 4.31 -13.23
C LEU A 240 -2.65 5.72 -13.30
N LEU A 241 -2.03 6.19 -12.22
CA LEU A 241 -1.33 7.46 -12.20
C LEU A 241 -0.11 7.45 -13.12
N ALA A 242 0.63 6.33 -13.16
CA ALA A 242 1.76 6.13 -14.08
C ALA A 242 1.30 6.15 -15.54
N LEU A 243 0.20 5.45 -15.84
CA LEU A 243 -0.40 5.43 -17.18
C LEU A 243 -0.87 6.83 -17.60
N TRP A 244 -1.59 7.53 -16.72
CA TRP A 244 -2.06 8.89 -16.98
C TRP A 244 -0.90 9.86 -17.25
N LEU A 245 0.17 9.83 -16.46
CA LEU A 245 1.37 10.66 -16.69
C LEU A 245 2.01 10.35 -18.05
N TYR A 246 2.18 9.05 -18.33
CA TYR A 246 2.79 8.56 -19.56
C TYR A 246 2.02 9.06 -20.81
N ASP A 247 0.68 8.93 -20.79
CA ASP A 247 -0.16 9.29 -21.93
C ASP A 247 -0.42 10.80 -22.03
N SER A 248 -0.66 11.50 -20.90
CA SER A 248 -1.05 12.90 -20.90
C SER A 248 0.09 13.87 -21.26
N PHE A 249 1.33 13.50 -20.96
CA PHE A 249 2.50 14.35 -21.20
C PHE A 249 3.44 13.77 -22.26
N ASP A 250 3.10 12.66 -22.89
CA ASP A 250 3.93 11.95 -23.89
C ASP A 250 5.39 11.80 -23.44
N ILE A 251 5.57 11.42 -22.17
CA ILE A 251 6.89 11.27 -21.52
C ILE A 251 7.38 9.83 -21.60
N SER A 252 8.71 9.68 -21.60
CA SER A 252 9.31 8.36 -21.59
C SER A 252 9.04 7.60 -20.27
N LEU A 253 9.11 6.26 -20.33
CA LEU A 253 9.04 5.39 -19.17
C LEU A 253 10.06 5.78 -18.09
N SER A 254 11.28 6.20 -18.49
CA SER A 254 12.34 6.63 -17.57
C SER A 254 11.99 7.91 -16.82
N VAL A 255 11.33 8.87 -17.47
CA VAL A 255 10.85 10.11 -16.83
C VAL A 255 9.73 9.78 -15.87
N THR A 256 8.73 8.99 -16.28
CA THR A 256 7.63 8.54 -15.40
C THR A 256 8.18 7.83 -14.16
N ALA A 257 9.13 6.91 -14.34
CA ALA A 257 9.78 6.19 -13.26
C ALA A 257 10.51 7.13 -12.28
N SER A 258 11.21 8.13 -12.80
CA SER A 258 11.92 9.12 -11.97
C SER A 258 10.96 9.98 -11.15
N ILE A 259 9.85 10.43 -11.74
CA ILE A 259 8.83 11.22 -11.03
C ILE A 259 8.24 10.41 -9.87
N LEU A 260 7.86 9.16 -10.13
CA LEU A 260 7.26 8.30 -9.11
C LEU A 260 8.28 7.83 -8.05
N PHE A 261 9.55 7.69 -8.41
CA PHE A 261 10.63 7.48 -7.45
C PHE A 261 10.72 8.62 -6.44
N TRP A 262 10.81 9.87 -6.92
CA TRP A 262 10.88 11.04 -6.03
C TRP A 262 9.61 11.22 -5.22
N ALA A 263 8.44 10.93 -5.79
CA ALA A 263 7.19 10.88 -5.04
C ALA A 263 7.25 9.83 -3.91
N GLY A 264 7.81 8.65 -4.16
CA GLY A 264 8.05 7.62 -3.15
C GLY A 264 9.01 8.07 -2.04
N VAL A 265 10.10 8.77 -2.39
CA VAL A 265 11.04 9.35 -1.42
C VAL A 265 10.36 10.43 -0.56
N CYS A 266 9.58 11.33 -1.17
CA CYS A 266 8.80 12.33 -0.44
C CYS A 266 7.78 11.66 0.51
N SER A 267 7.10 10.61 0.05
CA SER A 267 6.18 9.81 0.87
C SER A 267 6.87 9.14 2.05
N ALA A 268 8.07 8.60 1.85
CA ALA A 268 8.88 8.03 2.94
C ALA A 268 9.27 9.10 3.97
N GLY A 269 9.65 10.29 3.50
CA GLY A 269 9.95 11.45 4.36
C GLY A 269 8.76 11.90 5.19
N SER A 270 7.55 11.85 4.63
CA SER A 270 6.32 12.29 5.31
C SER A 270 6.02 11.47 6.58
N TYR A 271 6.35 10.17 6.61
CA TYR A 271 6.20 9.36 7.82
C TYR A 271 7.03 9.87 9.00
N LEU A 272 8.22 10.43 8.72
CA LEU A 272 9.12 10.96 9.77
C LEU A 272 8.59 12.25 10.38
N VAL A 273 7.87 13.05 9.60
CA VAL A 273 7.30 14.34 10.04
C VAL A 273 5.96 14.15 10.76
N ALA A 274 5.25 13.06 10.51
CA ALA A 274 3.91 12.80 11.06
C ALA A 274 3.88 12.81 12.60
N VAL A 275 4.84 12.15 13.25
CA VAL A 275 4.86 11.99 14.71
C VAL A 275 5.08 13.33 15.44
N PRO A 276 6.12 14.12 15.12
CA PRO A 276 6.31 15.43 15.77
C PRO A 276 5.17 16.41 15.47
N LEU A 277 4.56 16.34 14.30
CA LEU A 277 3.43 17.18 13.93
C LEU A 277 2.19 16.82 14.77
N ALA A 278 1.87 15.51 14.89
CA ALA A 278 0.77 15.04 15.69
C ALA A 278 0.90 15.41 17.18
N GLY A 279 2.13 15.44 17.71
CA GLY A 279 2.40 15.91 19.06
C GLY A 279 2.15 17.42 19.28
N ARG A 280 2.11 18.23 18.19
CA ARG A 280 1.89 19.68 18.28
C ARG A 280 0.44 20.08 18.04
N ILE A 281 -0.23 19.49 17.06
CA ILE A 281 -1.56 19.92 16.64
C ILE A 281 -2.65 18.86 16.88
N GLY A 282 -2.29 17.69 17.42
CA GLY A 282 -3.20 16.57 17.69
C GLY A 282 -3.39 15.64 16.49
N LEU A 283 -3.93 14.44 16.75
CA LEU A 283 -4.04 13.37 15.75
C LEU A 283 -5.02 13.74 14.63
N ILE A 284 -6.23 14.18 14.94
CA ILE A 284 -7.26 14.53 13.95
C ILE A 284 -6.81 15.69 13.08
N ASN A 285 -6.27 16.75 13.69
CA ASN A 285 -5.80 17.92 12.94
C ASN A 285 -4.64 17.54 12.01
N THR A 286 -3.72 16.69 12.46
CA THR A 286 -2.64 16.20 11.60
C THR A 286 -3.20 15.42 10.40
N MET A 287 -4.15 14.50 10.62
CA MET A 287 -4.79 13.76 9.54
C MET A 287 -5.41 14.71 8.52
N VAL A 288 -6.22 15.68 8.94
CA VAL A 288 -6.97 16.55 8.04
C VAL A 288 -6.08 17.59 7.37
N PHE A 289 -5.29 18.35 8.13
CA PHE A 289 -4.53 19.48 7.58
C PHE A 289 -3.30 19.08 6.75
N THR A 290 -2.88 17.84 6.78
CA THR A 290 -1.89 17.32 5.84
C THR A 290 -2.54 16.64 4.63
N HIS A 291 -3.66 15.95 4.84
CA HIS A 291 -4.31 15.15 3.81
C HIS A 291 -5.19 15.98 2.88
N LEU A 292 -5.94 16.97 3.40
CA LEU A 292 -6.78 17.85 2.58
C LEU A 292 -6.00 18.63 1.52
N PRO A 293 -4.86 19.31 1.83
CA PRO A 293 -4.04 19.94 0.78
C PRO A 293 -3.51 18.94 -0.24
N SER A 294 -3.12 17.73 0.20
CA SER A 294 -2.71 16.64 -0.69
C SER A 294 -3.84 16.24 -1.66
N SER A 295 -5.07 16.18 -1.18
CA SER A 295 -6.26 15.86 -1.99
C SER A 295 -6.56 16.96 -3.02
N LEU A 296 -6.43 18.24 -2.62
CA LEU A 296 -6.58 19.38 -3.53
C LEU A 296 -5.50 19.41 -4.62
N MET A 297 -4.25 19.03 -4.28
CA MET A 297 -3.19 18.91 -5.28
C MET A 297 -3.49 17.80 -6.30
N VAL A 298 -4.10 16.68 -5.91
CA VAL A 298 -4.57 15.65 -6.86
C VAL A 298 -5.66 16.21 -7.78
N MET A 299 -6.61 16.95 -7.23
CA MET A 299 -7.68 17.57 -8.02
C MET A 299 -7.15 18.65 -8.99
N ALA A 300 -6.01 19.26 -8.68
CA ALA A 300 -5.37 20.25 -9.54
C ALA A 300 -4.56 19.64 -10.70
N LEU A 301 -4.17 18.36 -10.61
CA LEU A 301 -3.35 17.67 -11.63
C LEU A 301 -3.93 17.75 -13.06
N PRO A 302 -5.24 17.50 -13.30
CA PRO A 302 -5.83 17.59 -14.64
C PRO A 302 -5.71 18.97 -15.30
N PHE A 303 -5.49 20.02 -14.51
CA PHE A 303 -5.38 21.41 -14.95
C PHE A 303 -3.92 21.87 -15.03
N ALA A 304 -2.95 20.99 -14.82
CA ALA A 304 -1.54 21.36 -14.90
C ALA A 304 -1.16 21.76 -16.34
N PRO A 305 -0.68 23.00 -16.55
CA PRO A 305 -0.40 23.50 -17.90
C PRO A 305 0.84 22.87 -18.54
N ASN A 306 1.68 22.24 -17.74
CA ASN A 306 2.90 21.58 -18.19
C ASN A 306 3.38 20.52 -17.18
N LEU A 307 4.32 19.68 -17.61
CA LEU A 307 4.89 18.62 -16.79
C LEU A 307 5.50 19.14 -15.48
N GLY A 308 6.17 20.29 -15.50
CA GLY A 308 6.82 20.85 -14.30
C GLY A 308 5.83 21.12 -13.17
N VAL A 309 4.68 21.72 -13.50
CA VAL A 309 3.58 21.97 -12.54
C VAL A 309 2.99 20.64 -12.05
N ALA A 310 2.74 19.68 -12.94
CA ALA A 310 2.25 18.35 -12.57
C ALA A 310 3.22 17.64 -11.60
N VAL A 311 4.51 17.68 -11.87
CA VAL A 311 5.55 17.12 -10.99
C VAL A 311 5.55 17.82 -9.63
N GLY A 312 5.50 19.14 -9.60
CA GLY A 312 5.43 19.94 -8.37
C GLY A 312 4.23 19.52 -7.50
N LEU A 313 3.03 19.41 -8.12
CA LEU A 313 1.81 18.95 -7.44
C LEU A 313 1.93 17.52 -6.92
N LEU A 314 2.52 16.61 -7.70
CA LEU A 314 2.72 15.21 -7.30
C LEU A 314 3.70 15.07 -6.13
N LEU A 315 4.83 15.78 -6.18
CA LEU A 315 5.82 15.74 -5.09
C LEU A 315 5.27 16.42 -3.82
N GLY A 316 4.61 17.57 -3.95
CA GLY A 316 3.95 18.24 -2.84
C GLY A 316 2.89 17.36 -2.19
N ARG A 317 2.03 16.74 -3.02
CA ARG A 317 1.07 15.73 -2.56
C ARG A 317 1.76 14.60 -1.79
N ALA A 318 2.80 14.01 -2.37
CA ALA A 318 3.49 12.86 -1.80
C ALA A 318 4.14 13.19 -0.45
N ALA A 319 4.67 14.41 -0.30
CA ALA A 319 5.25 14.88 0.96
C ALA A 319 4.22 15.03 2.10
N LEU A 320 2.93 15.16 1.77
CA LEU A 320 1.85 15.36 2.75
C LEU A 320 0.99 14.10 2.96
N SER A 321 0.83 13.27 1.93
CA SER A 321 -0.22 12.25 1.85
C SER A 321 -0.11 11.10 2.85
N ASN A 322 1.08 10.78 3.36
CA ASN A 322 1.28 9.63 4.23
C ASN A 322 1.42 9.99 5.72
N MET A 323 1.30 11.27 6.06
CA MET A 323 1.32 11.70 7.48
C MET A 323 0.08 11.24 8.25
N ASP A 324 -1.02 11.01 7.55
CA ASP A 324 -2.27 10.51 8.14
C ASP A 324 -2.19 9.04 8.59
N VAL A 325 -1.34 8.20 7.98
CA VAL A 325 -1.30 6.76 8.24
C VAL A 325 -0.95 6.41 9.70
N PRO A 326 0.16 6.89 10.28
CA PRO A 326 0.48 6.60 11.68
C PRO A 326 -0.50 7.27 12.65
N THR A 327 -0.97 8.47 12.35
CA THR A 327 -1.92 9.21 13.18
C THR A 327 -3.30 8.53 13.21
N ARG A 328 -3.78 8.04 12.07
CA ARG A 328 -5.01 7.27 11.92
C ARG A 328 -4.98 5.99 12.75
N ASN A 329 -3.90 5.21 12.62
CA ASN A 329 -3.75 3.97 13.38
C ASN A 329 -3.70 4.24 14.89
N SER A 330 -2.97 5.26 15.32
CA SER A 330 -2.92 5.69 16.73
C SER A 330 -4.28 6.13 17.24
N TYR A 331 -5.01 6.93 16.45
CA TYR A 331 -6.35 7.40 16.81
C TYR A 331 -7.33 6.24 17.02
N VAL A 332 -7.40 5.28 16.09
CA VAL A 332 -8.27 4.10 16.23
C VAL A 332 -7.95 3.34 17.52
N MET A 333 -6.66 3.12 17.81
CA MET A 333 -6.25 2.41 19.01
C MET A 333 -6.54 3.17 20.32
N ALA A 334 -6.55 4.51 20.27
CA ALA A 334 -6.80 5.35 21.44
C ALA A 334 -8.30 5.46 21.78
N VAL A 335 -9.20 5.48 20.79
CA VAL A 335 -10.65 5.65 21.00
C VAL A 335 -11.40 4.33 21.18
N VAL A 336 -10.70 3.19 21.10
CA VAL A 336 -11.27 1.83 21.23
C VAL A 336 -10.75 1.17 22.50
N THR A 337 -11.64 0.45 23.22
CA THR A 337 -11.24 -0.29 24.42
C THR A 337 -10.20 -1.36 24.10
N ALA A 338 -9.27 -1.62 25.03
CA ALA A 338 -8.14 -2.51 24.79
C ALA A 338 -8.52 -3.92 24.26
N PRO A 339 -9.59 -4.60 24.76
CA PRO A 339 -10.00 -5.92 24.25
C PRO A 339 -10.54 -5.87 22.82
N GLU A 340 -11.09 -4.72 22.36
CA GLU A 340 -11.71 -4.57 21.03
C GLU A 340 -10.72 -4.10 19.95
N ARG A 341 -9.51 -3.68 20.31
CA ARG A 341 -8.50 -3.16 19.37
C ARG A 341 -8.21 -4.08 18.17
N PRO A 342 -8.07 -5.41 18.34
CA PRO A 342 -7.84 -6.29 17.20
C PRO A 342 -9.02 -6.33 16.22
N ALA A 343 -10.26 -6.35 16.75
CA ALA A 343 -11.47 -6.33 15.93
C ALA A 343 -11.63 -5.01 15.18
N ALA A 344 -11.35 -3.88 15.83
CA ALA A 344 -11.38 -2.55 15.22
C ALA A 344 -10.34 -2.41 14.10
N ALA A 345 -9.11 -2.88 14.32
CA ALA A 345 -8.04 -2.88 13.32
C ALA A 345 -8.43 -3.72 12.09
N SER A 346 -8.95 -4.92 12.31
CA SER A 346 -9.39 -5.81 11.24
C SER A 346 -10.55 -5.21 10.45
N MET A 347 -11.56 -4.66 11.12
CA MET A 347 -12.73 -4.07 10.49
C MET A 347 -12.37 -2.87 9.62
N THR A 348 -11.56 -1.94 10.16
CA THR A 348 -11.11 -0.76 9.41
C THR A 348 -10.21 -1.13 8.24
N ALA A 349 -9.30 -2.10 8.38
CA ALA A 349 -8.43 -2.55 7.31
C ALA A 349 -9.22 -3.23 6.18
N THR A 350 -10.18 -4.10 6.52
CA THR A 350 -11.05 -4.79 5.54
C THR A 350 -11.88 -3.80 4.74
N ALA A 351 -12.53 -2.84 5.43
CA ALA A 351 -13.32 -1.81 4.78
C ALA A 351 -12.49 -0.97 3.78
N LYS A 352 -11.27 -0.60 4.16
CA LYS A 352 -10.32 0.09 3.28
C LYS A 352 -9.93 -0.73 2.06
N SER A 353 -9.54 -1.97 2.25
CA SER A 353 -9.07 -2.84 1.16
C SER A 353 -10.16 -3.08 0.11
N LEU A 354 -11.38 -3.37 0.55
CA LEU A 354 -12.52 -3.59 -0.35
C LEU A 354 -12.90 -2.30 -1.11
N ALA A 355 -12.89 -1.15 -0.43
CA ALA A 355 -13.19 0.12 -1.06
C ALA A 355 -12.13 0.52 -2.10
N THR A 356 -10.83 0.36 -1.78
CA THR A 356 -9.75 0.62 -2.74
C THR A 356 -9.88 -0.24 -4.00
N ALA A 357 -10.30 -1.49 -3.84
CA ALA A 357 -10.34 -2.46 -4.94
C ALA A 357 -11.34 -2.10 -6.05
N VAL A 358 -12.40 -1.37 -5.74
CA VAL A 358 -13.43 -0.95 -6.71
C VAL A 358 -12.96 0.23 -7.57
N GLY A 359 -12.10 1.08 -7.02
CA GLY A 359 -11.67 2.33 -7.66
C GLY A 359 -11.08 2.18 -9.07
N PRO A 360 -10.14 1.25 -9.32
CA PRO A 360 -9.48 1.14 -10.61
C PRO A 360 -10.43 0.79 -11.77
N LEU A 361 -11.47 -0.03 -11.54
CA LEU A 361 -12.46 -0.35 -12.56
C LEU A 361 -13.24 0.90 -12.99
N ILE A 362 -13.72 1.68 -12.01
CA ILE A 362 -14.44 2.92 -12.27
C ILE A 362 -13.52 3.94 -12.96
N ALA A 363 -12.28 4.06 -12.48
CA ALA A 363 -11.29 4.96 -13.07
C ALA A 363 -10.97 4.58 -14.53
N GLY A 364 -10.77 3.28 -14.81
CA GLY A 364 -10.54 2.79 -16.17
C GLY A 364 -11.72 3.05 -17.10
N TRP A 365 -12.96 2.90 -16.60
CA TRP A 365 -14.16 3.26 -17.35
C TRP A 365 -14.20 4.76 -17.68
N LEU A 366 -13.92 5.62 -16.70
CA LEU A 366 -13.88 7.08 -16.90
C LEU A 366 -12.79 7.48 -17.90
N MET A 367 -11.62 6.87 -17.84
CA MET A 367 -10.53 7.12 -18.80
C MET A 367 -10.86 6.65 -20.21
N THR A 368 -11.68 5.61 -20.36
CA THR A 368 -12.17 5.16 -21.66
C THR A 368 -13.27 6.08 -22.20
N ALA A 369 -14.13 6.58 -21.35
CA ALA A 369 -15.27 7.42 -21.72
C ALA A 369 -14.86 8.88 -22.05
N SER A 370 -13.75 9.37 -21.52
CA SER A 370 -13.32 10.76 -21.66
C SER A 370 -11.81 10.91 -21.60
N ALA A 371 -11.25 11.76 -22.45
CA ALA A 371 -9.83 12.14 -22.40
C ALA A 371 -9.48 13.00 -21.17
N PHE A 372 -10.47 13.56 -20.48
CA PHE A 372 -10.24 14.33 -19.27
C PHE A 372 -10.02 13.42 -18.05
N ALA A 373 -9.09 13.81 -17.19
CA ALA A 373 -8.68 13.00 -16.04
C ALA A 373 -9.68 13.02 -14.86
N TRP A 374 -10.94 12.68 -15.13
CA TRP A 374 -12.01 12.55 -14.13
C TRP A 374 -11.62 11.71 -12.90
N PRO A 375 -10.86 10.61 -13.04
CA PRO A 375 -10.45 9.82 -11.88
C PRO A 375 -9.70 10.63 -10.82
N LEU A 376 -8.85 11.58 -11.23
CA LEU A 376 -8.09 12.43 -10.30
C LEU A 376 -9.00 13.42 -9.57
N LEU A 377 -9.96 14.01 -10.27
CA LEU A 377 -10.95 14.93 -9.66
C LEU A 377 -11.87 14.19 -8.68
N ILE A 378 -12.47 13.08 -9.11
CA ILE A 378 -13.41 12.32 -8.29
C ILE A 378 -12.68 11.71 -7.09
N GLY A 379 -11.52 11.09 -7.32
CA GLY A 379 -10.73 10.50 -6.26
C GLY A 379 -10.26 11.53 -5.23
N GLY A 380 -9.74 12.67 -5.68
CA GLY A 380 -9.38 13.79 -4.81
C GLY A 380 -10.58 14.37 -4.07
N GLY A 381 -11.73 14.52 -4.74
CA GLY A 381 -12.98 15.00 -4.13
C GLY A 381 -13.51 14.08 -3.04
N LEU A 382 -13.47 12.75 -3.24
CA LEU A 382 -13.84 11.77 -2.22
C LEU A 382 -12.94 11.87 -0.99
N LYS A 383 -11.62 12.05 -1.20
CA LYS A 383 -10.65 12.22 -0.12
C LYS A 383 -10.86 13.54 0.63
N ALA A 384 -11.07 14.64 -0.07
CA ALA A 384 -11.40 15.93 0.56
C ALA A 384 -12.70 15.85 1.36
N THR A 385 -13.72 15.17 0.83
CA THR A 385 -14.98 14.92 1.54
C THR A 385 -14.75 14.10 2.82
N TYR A 386 -13.92 13.06 2.75
CA TYR A 386 -13.50 12.30 3.92
C TYR A 386 -12.85 13.20 4.98
N ASP A 387 -11.90 14.06 4.59
CA ASP A 387 -11.20 14.95 5.51
C ASP A 387 -12.16 15.90 6.23
N LEU A 388 -13.08 16.50 5.50
CA LEU A 388 -14.09 17.41 6.06
C LEU A 388 -15.07 16.69 6.99
N LEU A 389 -15.54 15.49 6.62
CA LEU A 389 -16.42 14.68 7.45
C LEU A 389 -15.70 14.16 8.71
N LEU A 390 -14.42 13.80 8.59
CA LEU A 390 -13.61 13.39 9.73
C LEU A 390 -13.45 14.54 10.73
N LEU A 391 -13.13 15.73 10.24
CA LEU A 391 -13.02 16.93 11.07
C LEU A 391 -14.35 17.24 11.77
N TRP A 392 -15.44 17.31 11.01
CA TRP A 392 -16.76 17.64 11.55
C TRP A 392 -17.24 16.67 12.62
N ARG A 393 -17.05 15.35 12.38
CA ARG A 393 -17.63 14.32 13.25
C ARG A 393 -16.75 13.94 14.44
N PHE A 394 -15.43 13.94 14.26
CA PHE A 394 -14.49 13.39 15.24
C PHE A 394 -13.59 14.42 15.93
N GLN A 395 -13.59 15.70 15.53
CA GLN A 395 -12.80 16.75 16.18
C GLN A 395 -13.07 16.85 17.70
N ARG A 396 -14.30 16.54 18.14
CA ARG A 396 -14.68 16.59 19.57
C ARG A 396 -14.38 15.28 20.33
N VAL A 397 -14.08 14.20 19.62
CA VAL A 397 -13.73 12.91 20.23
C VAL A 397 -12.22 12.87 20.43
N LYS A 398 -11.80 13.50 21.54
CA LYS A 398 -10.37 13.53 21.89
C LYS A 398 -9.93 12.20 22.49
N PRO A 399 -8.80 11.64 22.04
CA PRO A 399 -8.19 10.50 22.69
C PRO A 399 -7.74 10.87 24.12
N PRO A 400 -7.63 9.89 25.03
CA PRO A 400 -7.22 10.13 26.43
C PRO A 400 -5.88 10.89 26.56
N GLU A 401 -5.02 10.75 25.55
CA GLU A 401 -3.68 11.38 25.50
C GLU A 401 -3.74 12.88 25.13
N GLU A 402 -4.89 13.36 24.65
CA GLU A 402 -5.14 14.75 24.25
C GLU A 402 -6.15 15.46 25.17
N GLN A 403 -6.62 14.79 26.23
CA GLN A 403 -7.47 15.33 27.28
C GLN A 403 -6.63 15.91 28.41
#